data_daf919bd204eeea866034b07b80022b7
#
_entry.id   daf919bd204eeea866034b07b80022b7
#
_cell.length_a   1.000
_cell.length_b   1.000
_cell.length_c   1.000
_cell.angle_alpha   90.00
_cell.angle_beta   90.00
_cell.angle_gamma   90.00
#
_symmetry.space_group_name_H-M   'P 1'
#
loop_
_entity.id
_entity.type
_entity.pdbx_description
1 polymer ?
#
loop_
_entity_poly.entity_id
_entity_poly.type
_entity_poly.pdbx_seq_one_letter_code
_entity_poly.pdbx_strand_id
1 'polypeptide(L)'
;IAKFRAARWLWAEIVAAYNPACQCACKMHVHAQTSEWNMTVYDAHVNLLRSQTEAMSAALAGVDSITVRPFDKTYQTPDDFSERIARNQQLLLKEECHLDKVVDPSAGSYYVEVLTNSLADVAWKLFLEVEDKGGFGAEVASGEIQKAVNASNEARKKAVATRREILLGTNQFPNFNEVAAEKIQNEAAGWM
;
A
#
# COMPACT_ATOMS: atom_id res chain seq x y z
N ILE A 1 5.07 7.69 0.22
CA ILE A 1 6.21 8.26 0.98
C ILE A 1 5.66 8.93 2.24
N ALA A 2 4.93 10.02 2.18
CA ALA A 2 4.42 10.80 3.31
C ALA A 2 3.67 9.97 4.38
N LYS A 3 2.87 8.98 3.95
CA LYS A 3 2.17 8.07 4.86
C LYS A 3 3.11 7.34 5.84
N PHE A 4 4.24 6.84 5.37
CA PHE A 4 5.20 6.13 6.22
C PHE A 4 5.93 7.07 7.18
N ARG A 5 6.23 8.30 6.72
CA ARG A 5 6.82 9.34 7.58
C ARG A 5 5.84 9.74 8.71
N ALA A 6 4.58 10.03 8.37
CA ALA A 6 3.53 10.32 9.34
C ALA A 6 3.32 9.15 10.33
N ALA A 7 3.28 7.90 9.86
CA ALA A 7 3.10 6.73 10.71
C ALA A 7 4.24 6.58 11.73
N ARG A 8 5.50 6.78 11.34
CA ARG A 8 6.64 6.73 12.27
C ARG A 8 6.57 7.82 13.33
N TRP A 9 6.18 9.01 12.94
CA TRP A 9 6.02 10.12 13.88
C TRP A 9 4.92 9.82 14.90
N LEU A 10 3.71 9.47 14.43
CA LEU A 10 2.59 9.16 15.31
C LEU A 10 2.89 7.96 16.23
N TRP A 11 3.58 6.94 15.74
CA TRP A 11 4.03 5.82 16.57
C TRP A 11 4.93 6.28 17.69
N ALA A 12 5.91 7.13 17.39
CA ALA A 12 6.84 7.64 18.39
C ALA A 12 6.12 8.44 19.49
N GLU A 13 5.16 9.29 19.13
CA GLU A 13 4.35 10.06 20.07
C GLU A 13 3.49 9.15 20.98
N ILE A 14 2.79 8.19 20.38
CA ILE A 14 1.93 7.26 21.12
C ILE A 14 2.77 6.42 22.09
N VAL A 15 3.87 5.83 21.63
CA VAL A 15 4.70 4.95 22.46
C VAL A 15 5.41 5.75 23.56
N ALA A 16 5.87 6.97 23.28
CA ALA A 16 6.49 7.84 24.27
C ALA A 16 5.55 8.16 25.46
N ALA A 17 4.24 8.29 25.21
CA ALA A 17 3.24 8.54 26.24
C ALA A 17 3.12 7.39 27.28
N TYR A 18 3.52 6.17 26.90
CA TYR A 18 3.57 5.01 27.80
C TYR A 18 4.88 4.93 28.63
N ASN A 19 5.79 5.90 28.49
CA ASN A 19 7.07 5.93 29.22
C ASN A 19 7.87 4.62 29.12
N PRO A 20 8.21 4.14 27.90
CA PRO A 20 8.89 2.86 27.74
C PRO A 20 10.27 2.87 28.37
N ALA A 21 10.70 1.74 28.95
CA ALA A 21 12.01 1.57 29.58
C ALA A 21 13.19 1.77 28.59
N CYS A 22 12.94 1.57 27.28
CA CYS A 22 13.91 1.80 26.19
C CYS A 22 13.32 2.74 25.14
N GLN A 23 14.05 3.81 24.83
CA GLN A 23 13.72 4.71 23.71
C GLN A 23 13.69 4.01 22.33
N CYS A 24 14.27 2.81 22.23
CA CYS A 24 14.20 1.99 21.02
C CYS A 24 12.75 1.59 20.67
N ALA A 25 11.85 1.50 21.64
CA ALA A 25 10.44 1.19 21.42
C ALA A 25 9.72 2.28 20.59
N CYS A 26 10.18 3.53 20.65
CA CYS A 26 9.64 4.63 19.86
C CYS A 26 10.03 4.55 18.38
N LYS A 27 10.96 3.67 18.01
CA LYS A 27 11.37 3.45 16.62
C LYS A 27 10.51 2.36 15.99
N MET A 28 9.59 2.77 15.13
CA MET A 28 8.71 1.85 14.40
C MET A 28 9.52 1.06 13.36
N HIS A 29 9.46 -0.27 13.43
CA HIS A 29 9.92 -1.13 12.34
C HIS A 29 8.81 -1.30 11.31
N VAL A 30 9.07 -0.95 10.06
CA VAL A 30 8.08 -0.93 8.99
C VAL A 30 8.39 -1.99 7.95
N HIS A 31 7.52 -2.99 7.84
CA HIS A 31 7.48 -3.89 6.70
C HIS A 31 6.43 -3.41 5.71
N ALA A 32 6.82 -3.18 4.45
CA ALA A 32 5.90 -2.81 3.38
C ALA A 32 5.66 -3.99 2.43
N GLN A 33 4.44 -4.10 1.94
CA GLN A 33 4.08 -5.05 0.92
C GLN A 33 3.33 -4.31 -0.20
N THR A 34 3.62 -4.64 -1.47
CA THR A 34 2.87 -4.09 -2.60
C THR A 34 1.41 -4.53 -2.53
N SER A 35 0.51 -3.64 -2.92
CA SER A 35 -0.93 -3.83 -2.77
C SER A 35 -1.55 -4.47 -4.01
N GLU A 36 -2.48 -5.39 -3.80
CA GLU A 36 -3.34 -5.90 -4.87
C GLU A 36 -4.47 -4.92 -5.23
N TRP A 37 -4.61 -3.82 -4.49
CA TRP A 37 -5.68 -2.83 -4.64
C TRP A 37 -5.81 -2.24 -6.04
N ASN A 38 -4.70 -2.05 -6.74
CA ASN A 38 -4.65 -1.54 -8.11
C ASN A 38 -4.38 -2.62 -9.15
N MET A 39 -4.15 -3.88 -8.75
CA MET A 39 -3.89 -4.97 -9.69
C MET A 39 -5.16 -5.31 -10.45
N THR A 40 -5.01 -5.59 -11.74
CA THR A 40 -6.10 -5.90 -12.66
C THR A 40 -5.84 -7.21 -13.38
N VAL A 41 -6.90 -7.88 -13.82
CA VAL A 41 -6.84 -9.06 -14.68
C VAL A 41 -6.59 -8.64 -16.14
N TYR A 42 -7.21 -7.52 -16.54
CA TYR A 42 -7.03 -6.94 -17.87
C TYR A 42 -5.65 -6.27 -17.96
N ASP A 43 -4.96 -6.52 -19.08
CA ASP A 43 -3.60 -6.05 -19.33
C ASP A 43 -2.67 -6.31 -18.14
N ALA A 44 -2.65 -7.58 -17.71
CA ALA A 44 -2.06 -8.01 -16.45
C ALA A 44 -0.57 -7.65 -16.29
N HIS A 45 0.18 -7.53 -17.41
CA HIS A 45 1.59 -7.13 -17.36
C HIS A 45 1.79 -5.68 -16.87
N VAL A 46 0.77 -4.81 -16.96
CA VAL A 46 0.82 -3.48 -16.37
C VAL A 46 0.94 -3.54 -14.84
N ASN A 47 0.54 -4.66 -14.22
CA ASN A 47 0.74 -4.86 -12.78
C ASN A 47 2.22 -4.86 -12.39
N LEU A 48 3.14 -5.22 -13.30
CA LEU A 48 4.59 -5.09 -13.08
C LEU A 48 5.01 -3.64 -12.85
N LEU A 49 4.45 -2.72 -13.64
CA LEU A 49 4.73 -1.29 -13.52
C LEU A 49 4.15 -0.73 -12.21
N ARG A 50 2.95 -1.18 -11.84
CA ARG A 50 2.29 -0.79 -10.59
C ARG A 50 3.09 -1.25 -9.37
N SER A 51 3.43 -2.53 -9.29
CA SER A 51 4.21 -3.08 -8.19
C SER A 51 5.62 -2.47 -8.10
N GLN A 52 6.25 -2.14 -9.24
CA GLN A 52 7.54 -1.46 -9.27
C GLN A 52 7.45 -0.06 -8.66
N THR A 53 6.45 0.74 -9.03
CA THR A 53 6.28 2.09 -8.48
C THR A 53 5.86 2.08 -7.02
N GLU A 54 5.07 1.11 -6.58
CA GLU A 54 4.73 0.89 -5.17
C GLU A 54 5.99 0.53 -4.35
N ALA A 55 6.80 -0.42 -4.83
CA ALA A 55 8.04 -0.80 -4.17
C ALA A 55 9.05 0.36 -4.13
N MET A 56 9.17 1.13 -5.20
CA MET A 56 9.99 2.34 -5.25
C MET A 56 9.53 3.36 -4.22
N SER A 57 8.22 3.59 -4.10
CA SER A 57 7.69 4.55 -3.12
C SER A 57 7.97 4.12 -1.67
N ALA A 58 7.94 2.82 -1.39
CA ALA A 58 8.28 2.26 -0.09
C ALA A 58 9.79 2.38 0.20
N ALA A 59 10.66 2.10 -0.77
CA ALA A 59 12.11 2.27 -0.65
C ALA A 59 12.48 3.74 -0.36
N LEU A 60 11.91 4.69 -1.11
CA LEU A 60 12.10 6.13 -0.89
C LEU A 60 11.55 6.61 0.46
N ALA A 61 10.56 5.93 1.02
CA ALA A 61 10.05 6.19 2.36
C ALA A 61 10.91 5.57 3.48
N GLY A 62 11.97 4.86 3.13
CA GLY A 62 12.91 4.25 4.05
C GLY A 62 12.28 3.16 4.92
N VAL A 63 11.42 2.30 4.36
CA VAL A 63 10.90 1.14 5.08
C VAL A 63 12.02 0.13 5.36
N ASP A 64 11.89 -0.64 6.44
CA ASP A 64 12.94 -1.56 6.89
C ASP A 64 12.99 -2.84 6.05
N SER A 65 11.86 -3.25 5.48
CA SER A 65 11.80 -4.39 4.56
C SER A 65 10.62 -4.27 3.60
N ILE A 66 10.73 -4.92 2.43
CA ILE A 66 9.73 -4.86 1.35
C ILE A 66 9.44 -6.28 0.87
N THR A 67 8.17 -6.57 0.61
CA THR A 67 7.73 -7.71 -0.17
C THR A 67 7.00 -7.21 -1.41
N VAL A 68 7.44 -7.63 -2.58
CA VAL A 68 6.75 -7.39 -3.86
C VAL A 68 5.92 -8.61 -4.21
N ARG A 69 4.62 -8.41 -4.41
CA ARG A 69 3.74 -9.48 -4.87
C ARG A 69 3.87 -9.70 -6.38
N PRO A 70 3.85 -10.95 -6.84
CA PRO A 70 3.85 -11.26 -8.26
C PRO A 70 2.68 -10.61 -9.01
N PHE A 71 2.91 -10.22 -10.25
CA PHE A 71 1.95 -9.46 -11.07
C PHE A 71 0.69 -10.27 -11.46
N ASP A 72 0.81 -11.58 -11.46
CA ASP A 72 -0.21 -12.54 -11.85
C ASP A 72 -1.11 -13.04 -10.69
N LYS A 73 -0.82 -12.59 -9.47
CA LYS A 73 -1.50 -13.01 -8.25
C LYS A 73 -3.03 -12.84 -8.29
N THR A 74 -3.53 -11.92 -9.11
CA THR A 74 -4.97 -11.62 -9.23
C THR A 74 -5.75 -12.61 -10.10
N TYR A 75 -5.09 -13.45 -10.88
CA TYR A 75 -5.76 -14.33 -11.83
C TYR A 75 -5.24 -15.78 -11.85
N GLN A 76 -4.09 -16.03 -11.26
CA GLN A 76 -3.52 -17.38 -11.12
C GLN A 76 -2.67 -17.51 -9.87
N THR A 77 -2.32 -18.74 -9.51
CA THR A 77 -1.26 -19.00 -8.54
C THR A 77 0.08 -18.61 -9.17
N PRO A 78 0.88 -17.76 -8.53
CA PRO A 78 2.19 -17.36 -9.04
C PRO A 78 3.09 -18.55 -9.35
N ASP A 79 3.82 -18.44 -10.44
CA ASP A 79 4.82 -19.41 -10.87
C ASP A 79 6.25 -18.92 -10.61
N ASP A 80 7.25 -19.78 -10.87
CA ASP A 80 8.67 -19.45 -10.69
C ASP A 80 9.10 -18.21 -11.51
N PHE A 81 8.46 -17.96 -12.65
CA PHE A 81 8.76 -16.80 -13.48
C PHE A 81 8.27 -15.52 -12.81
N SER A 82 7.00 -15.47 -12.42
CA SER A 82 6.39 -14.29 -11.82
C SER A 82 7.01 -13.96 -10.45
N GLU A 83 7.34 -14.98 -9.63
CA GLU A 83 8.05 -14.80 -8.37
C GLU A 83 9.48 -14.28 -8.57
N ARG A 84 10.19 -14.79 -9.58
CA ARG A 84 11.52 -14.29 -9.93
C ARG A 84 11.49 -12.83 -10.35
N ILE A 85 10.48 -12.43 -11.14
CA ILE A 85 10.33 -11.02 -11.54
C ILE A 85 10.04 -10.14 -10.32
N ALA A 86 9.13 -10.55 -9.43
CA ALA A 86 8.82 -9.81 -8.21
C ALA A 86 10.05 -9.59 -7.30
N ARG A 87 10.91 -10.62 -7.17
CA ARG A 87 12.19 -10.50 -6.47
C ARG A 87 13.15 -9.56 -7.20
N ASN A 88 13.25 -9.68 -8.53
CA ASN A 88 14.16 -8.86 -9.32
C ASN A 88 13.77 -7.37 -9.31
N GLN A 89 12.50 -7.03 -9.18
CA GLN A 89 12.06 -5.64 -8.99
C GLN A 89 12.74 -5.00 -7.77
N GLN A 90 12.87 -5.73 -6.65
CA GLN A 90 13.54 -5.23 -5.43
C GLN A 90 15.06 -5.09 -5.65
N LEU A 91 15.66 -6.09 -6.31
CA LEU A 91 17.09 -6.06 -6.63
C LEU A 91 17.44 -4.91 -7.58
N LEU A 92 16.59 -4.63 -8.56
CA LEU A 92 16.75 -3.48 -9.45
C LEU A 92 16.76 -2.16 -8.68
N LEU A 93 15.81 -1.97 -7.74
CA LEU A 93 15.76 -0.77 -6.91
C LEU A 93 17.02 -0.60 -6.06
N LYS A 94 17.62 -1.69 -5.61
CA LYS A 94 18.83 -1.67 -4.79
C LYS A 94 20.10 -1.53 -5.63
N GLU A 95 20.31 -2.44 -6.62
CA GLU A 95 21.60 -2.58 -7.29
C GLU A 95 21.77 -1.61 -8.48
N GLU A 96 20.68 -1.28 -9.19
CA GLU A 96 20.73 -0.37 -10.34
C GLU A 96 20.29 1.04 -10.00
N CYS A 97 19.21 1.19 -9.21
CA CYS A 97 18.68 2.50 -8.83
C CYS A 97 19.33 3.07 -7.56
N HIS A 98 20.06 2.26 -6.79
CA HIS A 98 20.77 2.65 -5.57
C HIS A 98 19.90 3.36 -4.51
N LEU A 99 18.61 2.98 -4.42
CA LEU A 99 17.67 3.63 -3.50
C LEU A 99 17.91 3.27 -2.02
N ASP A 100 18.81 2.35 -1.74
CA ASP A 100 19.26 1.99 -0.39
C ASP A 100 20.39 2.90 0.14
N LYS A 101 20.91 3.82 -0.67
CA LYS A 101 22.09 4.63 -0.31
C LYS A 101 21.75 5.95 0.39
N VAL A 102 20.50 6.36 0.36
CA VAL A 102 20.08 7.66 0.89
C VAL A 102 18.98 7.46 1.92
N VAL A 103 19.17 8.04 3.10
CA VAL A 103 18.16 8.06 4.17
C VAL A 103 17.25 9.25 3.97
N ASP A 104 15.93 9.01 3.94
CA ASP A 104 14.87 10.02 3.77
C ASP A 104 15.15 11.03 2.63
N PRO A 105 15.27 10.54 1.38
CA PRO A 105 15.58 11.40 0.24
C PRO A 105 14.50 12.46 -0.04
N SER A 106 13.34 12.36 0.59
CA SER A 106 12.22 13.29 0.47
C SER A 106 12.22 14.39 1.52
N ALA A 107 13.18 14.35 2.47
CA ALA A 107 13.32 15.39 3.49
C ALA A 107 13.56 16.77 2.86
N GLY A 108 12.87 17.79 3.37
CA GLY A 108 12.96 19.17 2.86
C GLY A 108 12.16 19.44 1.59
N SER A 109 11.51 18.43 0.98
CA SER A 109 10.53 18.67 -0.08
C SER A 109 9.30 19.32 0.49
N TYR A 110 9.00 20.57 0.13
CA TYR A 110 7.84 21.32 0.64
C TYR A 110 6.53 20.53 0.51
N TYR A 111 6.30 19.89 -0.63
CA TYR A 111 5.10 19.10 -0.86
C TYR A 111 5.03 17.90 0.08
N VAL A 112 6.11 17.14 0.19
CA VAL A 112 6.13 15.93 1.04
C VAL A 112 6.02 16.28 2.52
N GLU A 113 6.67 17.37 2.97
CA GLU A 113 6.56 17.84 4.36
C GLU A 113 5.13 18.27 4.71
N VAL A 114 4.50 19.11 3.87
CA VAL A 114 3.11 19.54 4.06
C VAL A 114 2.15 18.36 4.04
N LEU A 115 2.34 17.43 3.11
CA LEU A 115 1.49 16.23 3.02
C LEU A 115 1.68 15.30 4.23
N THR A 116 2.91 15.16 4.74
CA THR A 116 3.21 14.38 5.94
C THR A 116 2.46 14.94 7.15
N ASN A 117 2.55 16.26 7.37
CA ASN A 117 1.87 16.94 8.47
C ASN A 117 0.35 16.80 8.35
N SER A 118 -0.21 17.05 7.16
CA SER A 118 -1.66 16.94 6.94
C SER A 118 -2.18 15.52 7.16
N LEU A 119 -1.43 14.50 6.73
CA LEU A 119 -1.78 13.09 6.98
C LEU A 119 -1.68 12.75 8.47
N ALA A 120 -0.66 13.24 9.17
CA ALA A 120 -0.52 13.04 10.60
C ALA A 120 -1.69 13.66 11.38
N ASP A 121 -2.08 14.89 11.05
CA ASP A 121 -3.20 15.58 11.69
C ASP A 121 -4.54 14.84 11.51
N VAL A 122 -4.81 14.37 10.30
CA VAL A 122 -6.05 13.61 10.01
C VAL A 122 -6.03 12.26 10.72
N ALA A 123 -4.90 11.53 10.65
CA ALA A 123 -4.77 10.24 11.30
C ALA A 123 -4.87 10.35 12.83
N TRP A 124 -4.30 11.41 13.42
CA TRP A 124 -4.40 11.66 14.86
C TRP A 124 -5.84 11.92 15.31
N LYS A 125 -6.59 12.71 14.54
CA LYS A 125 -8.02 12.95 14.83
C LYS A 125 -8.82 11.65 14.78
N LEU A 126 -8.61 10.82 13.74
CA LEU A 126 -9.28 9.52 13.64
C LEU A 126 -8.89 8.59 14.79
N PHE A 127 -7.63 8.60 15.21
CA PHE A 127 -7.17 7.83 16.36
C PHE A 127 -7.92 8.25 17.65
N LEU A 128 -7.99 9.54 17.93
CA LEU A 128 -8.70 10.06 19.11
C LEU A 128 -10.20 9.74 19.06
N GLU A 129 -10.85 9.85 17.90
CA GLU A 129 -12.27 9.48 17.73
C GLU A 129 -12.53 8.00 18.05
N VAL A 130 -11.60 7.10 17.70
CA VAL A 130 -11.68 5.67 18.01
C VAL A 130 -11.44 5.42 19.50
N GLU A 131 -10.46 6.11 20.11
CA GLU A 131 -10.17 5.99 21.55
C GLU A 131 -11.33 6.49 22.42
N ASP A 132 -11.96 7.60 22.06
CA ASP A 132 -13.14 8.15 22.76
C ASP A 132 -14.34 7.19 22.77
N LYS A 133 -14.42 6.31 21.78
CA LYS A 133 -15.47 5.28 21.66
C LYS A 133 -15.13 3.95 22.31
N GLY A 134 -14.04 3.89 23.07
CA GLY A 134 -13.61 2.69 23.81
C GLY A 134 -12.49 1.91 23.15
N GLY A 135 -11.84 2.49 22.14
CA GLY A 135 -10.66 1.97 21.47
C GLY A 135 -10.98 1.04 20.29
N PHE A 136 -9.93 0.69 19.54
CA PHE A 136 -10.03 -0.08 18.30
C PHE A 136 -10.77 -1.42 18.46
N GLY A 137 -10.53 -2.13 19.57
CA GLY A 137 -11.18 -3.41 19.83
C GLY A 137 -12.71 -3.30 19.95
N ALA A 138 -13.21 -2.26 20.64
CA ALA A 138 -14.64 -1.99 20.78
C ALA A 138 -15.28 -1.60 19.44
N GLU A 139 -14.63 -0.73 18.67
CA GLU A 139 -15.10 -0.29 17.35
C GLU A 139 -15.10 -1.43 16.31
N VAL A 140 -14.17 -2.40 16.39
CA VAL A 140 -14.20 -3.61 15.57
C VAL A 140 -15.35 -4.52 16.00
N ALA A 141 -15.57 -4.71 17.31
CA ALA A 141 -16.66 -5.55 17.82
C ALA A 141 -18.05 -4.97 17.50
N SER A 142 -18.19 -3.64 17.47
CA SER A 142 -19.43 -2.96 17.06
C SER A 142 -19.68 -2.97 15.54
N GLY A 143 -18.66 -3.26 14.73
CA GLY A 143 -18.73 -3.24 13.27
C GLY A 143 -18.53 -1.85 12.62
N GLU A 144 -18.25 -0.81 13.39
CA GLU A 144 -18.11 0.57 12.84
C GLU A 144 -16.84 0.71 11.98
N ILE A 145 -15.73 0.03 12.32
CA ILE A 145 -14.53 0.00 11.47
C ILE A 145 -14.83 -0.65 10.12
N GLN A 146 -15.51 -1.81 10.13
CA GLN A 146 -15.89 -2.52 8.90
C GLN A 146 -16.83 -1.68 8.02
N LYS A 147 -17.75 -0.96 8.64
CA LYS A 147 -18.68 -0.06 7.94
C LYS A 147 -17.93 1.10 7.26
N ALA A 148 -16.97 1.72 7.94
CA ALA A 148 -16.14 2.78 7.38
C ALA A 148 -15.28 2.27 6.20
N VAL A 149 -14.66 1.09 6.33
CA VAL A 149 -13.88 0.44 5.26
C VAL A 149 -14.78 0.10 4.06
N ASN A 150 -15.95 -0.47 4.30
CA ASN A 150 -16.90 -0.81 3.23
C ASN A 150 -17.40 0.43 2.50
N ALA A 151 -17.67 1.53 3.20
CA ALA A 151 -18.05 2.80 2.57
C ALA A 151 -16.95 3.34 1.65
N SER A 152 -15.69 3.24 2.07
CA SER A 152 -14.54 3.62 1.25
C SER A 152 -14.40 2.73 0.01
N ASN A 153 -14.58 1.41 0.16
CA ASN A 153 -14.53 0.46 -0.95
C ASN A 153 -15.63 0.74 -1.99
N GLU A 154 -16.86 0.97 -1.54
CA GLU A 154 -17.98 1.29 -2.45
C GLU A 154 -17.78 2.62 -3.18
N ALA A 155 -17.25 3.64 -2.48
CA ALA A 155 -16.91 4.92 -3.11
C ALA A 155 -15.89 4.73 -4.24
N ARG A 156 -14.85 3.89 -4.01
CA ARG A 156 -13.85 3.58 -5.02
C ARG A 156 -14.41 2.75 -6.17
N LYS A 157 -15.18 1.71 -5.91
CA LYS A 157 -15.83 0.91 -6.96
C LYS A 157 -16.66 1.83 -7.89
N LYS A 158 -17.40 2.77 -7.31
CA LYS A 158 -18.17 3.77 -8.07
C LYS A 158 -17.26 4.70 -8.87
N ALA A 159 -16.14 5.16 -8.30
CA ALA A 159 -15.19 6.03 -9.00
C ALA A 159 -14.56 5.32 -10.21
N VAL A 160 -14.15 4.05 -10.05
CA VAL A 160 -13.62 3.22 -11.14
C VAL A 160 -14.69 2.95 -12.21
N ALA A 161 -15.91 2.57 -11.82
CA ALA A 161 -17.00 2.28 -12.73
C ALA A 161 -17.43 3.51 -13.55
N THR A 162 -17.36 4.70 -12.97
CA THR A 162 -17.68 5.98 -13.64
C THR A 162 -16.47 6.63 -14.32
N ARG A 163 -15.32 5.96 -14.36
CA ARG A 163 -14.06 6.46 -14.93
C ARG A 163 -13.53 7.75 -14.27
N ARG A 164 -13.95 8.05 -13.06
CA ARG A 164 -13.36 9.13 -12.23
C ARG A 164 -11.99 8.72 -11.70
N GLU A 165 -11.81 7.44 -11.45
CA GLU A 165 -10.51 6.83 -11.15
C GLU A 165 -10.11 5.95 -12.33
N ILE A 166 -8.92 6.21 -12.87
CA ILE A 166 -8.39 5.51 -14.05
C ILE A 166 -7.60 4.30 -13.61
N LEU A 167 -7.98 3.12 -14.14
CA LEU A 167 -7.17 1.90 -14.11
C LEU A 167 -6.73 1.60 -15.54
N LEU A 168 -5.45 1.85 -15.81
CA LEU A 168 -4.84 1.64 -17.11
C LEU A 168 -5.02 0.19 -17.57
N GLY A 169 -5.36 -0.01 -18.83
CA GLY A 169 -5.62 -1.33 -19.40
C GLY A 169 -6.99 -1.92 -19.05
N THR A 170 -7.73 -1.31 -18.12
CA THR A 170 -9.04 -1.80 -17.66
C THR A 170 -10.17 -0.88 -18.09
N ASN A 171 -10.29 0.32 -17.50
CA ASN A 171 -11.34 1.25 -17.82
C ASN A 171 -10.90 2.38 -18.77
N GLN A 172 -9.57 2.48 -19.02
CA GLN A 172 -8.97 3.38 -19.99
C GLN A 172 -7.75 2.72 -20.67
N PHE A 173 -7.56 3.01 -21.94
CA PHE A 173 -6.51 2.43 -22.78
C PHE A 173 -6.48 0.88 -22.77
N PRO A 174 -7.62 0.19 -23.02
CA PRO A 174 -7.68 -1.27 -22.98
C PRO A 174 -6.90 -1.89 -24.14
N ASN A 175 -6.39 -3.10 -23.92
CA ASN A 175 -5.89 -3.95 -24.99
C ASN A 175 -7.07 -4.68 -25.65
N PHE A 176 -7.49 -4.23 -26.83
CA PHE A 176 -8.65 -4.77 -27.55
C PHE A 176 -8.48 -6.21 -28.06
N ASN A 177 -7.26 -6.73 -28.10
CA ASN A 177 -6.97 -8.09 -28.55
C ASN A 177 -6.90 -9.10 -27.40
N GLU A 178 -7.19 -8.67 -26.17
CA GLU A 178 -7.07 -9.50 -24.98
C GLU A 178 -8.38 -10.20 -24.66
N VAL A 179 -8.30 -11.52 -24.39
CA VAL A 179 -9.40 -12.33 -23.84
C VAL A 179 -9.08 -12.66 -22.38
N ALA A 180 -9.51 -11.79 -21.47
CA ALA A 180 -9.14 -11.91 -20.06
C ALA A 180 -9.72 -13.15 -19.39
N ALA A 181 -10.89 -13.62 -19.82
CA ALA A 181 -11.54 -14.81 -19.25
C ALA A 181 -10.70 -16.10 -19.41
N GLU A 182 -9.87 -16.20 -20.44
CA GLU A 182 -9.00 -17.35 -20.66
C GLU A 182 -7.81 -17.42 -19.71
N LYS A 183 -7.49 -16.30 -19.04
CA LYS A 183 -6.35 -16.21 -18.11
C LYS A 183 -6.74 -16.62 -16.68
N ILE A 184 -8.02 -16.57 -16.33
CA ILE A 184 -8.49 -16.83 -14.96
C ILE A 184 -8.47 -18.33 -14.72
N GLN A 185 -7.55 -18.81 -13.90
CA GLN A 185 -7.55 -20.17 -13.39
C GLN A 185 -8.49 -20.23 -12.17
N ASN A 186 -9.43 -21.20 -12.20
CA ASN A 186 -10.51 -21.33 -11.21
C ASN A 186 -10.02 -21.53 -9.75
N GLU A 187 -8.77 -21.87 -9.55
CA GLU A 187 -8.19 -22.05 -8.21
C GLU A 187 -7.92 -20.70 -7.48
N ALA A 188 -7.82 -19.60 -8.22
CA ALA A 188 -7.62 -18.27 -7.62
C ALA A 188 -8.90 -17.67 -7.02
N ALA A 189 -10.06 -18.25 -7.30
CA ALA A 189 -11.38 -17.77 -6.86
C ALA A 189 -11.71 -18.08 -5.37
N GLY A 190 -10.82 -18.72 -4.63
CA GLY A 190 -11.05 -19.15 -3.24
C GLY A 190 -10.96 -18.08 -2.16
N TRP A 191 -10.78 -16.80 -2.51
CA TRP A 191 -10.59 -15.70 -1.56
C TRP A 191 -11.51 -14.49 -1.82
N MET A 192 -12.74 -14.76 -2.22
CA MET A 192 -13.78 -13.72 -2.21
C MET A 192 -14.72 -13.89 -1.04
#